data_a2b09a55cf328116774db49575f1136d
#
_entry.id   a2b09a55cf328116774db49575f1136d
#
_cell.length_a   1.000
_cell.length_b   1.000
_cell.length_c   1.000
_cell.angle_alpha   90.00
_cell.angle_beta   90.00
_cell.angle_gamma   90.00
#
_symmetry.space_group_name_H-M   'P 1'
#
loop_
_entity.id
_entity.type
_entity.pdbx_description
1 polymer ?
#
loop_
_entity_poly.entity_id
_entity_poly.type
_entity_poly.pdbx_seq_one_letter_code
_entity_poly.pdbx_strand_id
1 'polypeptide(L)'
;MKIKDLLSGLVTLEEADSPINGKISVVKSLGYGTYLQVGNLTQSGGVVFGIWKNTLSKIKTHINEPQNILILGLGGGSCAKISRKLWPYSIITGVDFDKMIVELGVKYLDLGKDSVEIVVSDAFEFVEKAVRNKNVYDLITVDLFVGQEFP
;
A
#
# COMPACT_ATOMS: atom_id res chain seq x y z
N MET A 1 21.15 11.60 -14.06
CA MET A 1 19.89 11.66 -14.81
C MET A 1 20.24 11.37 -16.28
N LYS A 2 19.78 10.26 -16.82
CA LYS A 2 20.09 9.88 -18.21
C LYS A 2 19.13 10.64 -19.15
N ILE A 3 19.63 11.11 -20.30
CA ILE A 3 18.82 11.85 -21.30
C ILE A 3 17.55 11.08 -21.72
N LYS A 4 17.59 9.74 -21.69
CA LYS A 4 16.42 8.88 -21.94
C LYS A 4 15.27 9.08 -20.92
N ASP A 5 15.59 9.38 -19.69
CA ASP A 5 14.62 9.58 -18.60
C ASP A 5 13.81 10.88 -18.80
N LEU A 6 14.44 11.87 -19.42
CA LEU A 6 13.80 13.17 -19.72
C LEU A 6 12.78 13.06 -20.87
N LEU A 7 13.03 12.18 -21.84
CA LEU A 7 12.15 11.97 -23.00
C LEU A 7 10.96 11.04 -22.69
N SER A 8 11.12 10.11 -21.75
CA SER A 8 10.04 9.18 -21.36
C SER A 8 9.09 9.76 -20.31
N GLY A 9 9.45 10.88 -19.66
CA GLY A 9 8.71 11.42 -18.52
C GLY A 9 8.71 10.52 -17.27
N LEU A 10 9.62 9.51 -17.24
CA LEU A 10 9.78 8.54 -16.16
C LEU A 10 11.21 8.65 -15.60
N VAL A 11 11.32 8.74 -14.29
CA VAL A 11 12.60 8.77 -13.59
C VAL A 11 12.60 7.72 -12.50
N THR A 12 13.56 6.78 -12.55
CA THR A 12 13.81 5.85 -11.44
C THR A 12 14.56 6.59 -10.36
N LEU A 13 13.96 6.71 -9.18
CA LEU A 13 14.51 7.39 -8.02
C LEU A 13 15.42 6.47 -7.20
N GLU A 14 14.97 5.20 -7.02
CA GLU A 14 15.69 4.18 -6.25
C GLU A 14 15.32 2.80 -6.76
N GLU A 15 16.23 1.85 -6.65
CA GLU A 15 16.00 0.42 -6.80
C GLU A 15 16.46 -0.29 -5.54
N ALA A 16 15.68 -1.22 -5.04
CA ALA A 16 15.98 -2.04 -3.87
C ALA A 16 15.64 -3.50 -4.16
N ASP A 17 16.41 -4.41 -3.59
CA ASP A 17 16.15 -5.84 -3.71
C ASP A 17 15.42 -6.36 -2.46
N SER A 18 14.24 -6.91 -2.66
CA SER A 18 13.47 -7.60 -1.63
C SER A 18 13.66 -9.12 -1.77
N PRO A 19 13.87 -9.84 -0.66
CA PRO A 19 13.89 -11.31 -0.69
C PRO A 19 12.54 -11.91 -1.08
N ILE A 20 11.46 -11.13 -1.04
CA ILE A 20 10.08 -11.56 -1.29
C ILE A 20 9.64 -11.18 -2.70
N ASN A 21 9.72 -9.90 -3.04
CA ASN A 21 9.24 -9.37 -4.30
C ASN A 21 10.33 -9.21 -5.37
N GLY A 22 11.58 -9.57 -5.05
CA GLY A 22 12.72 -9.32 -5.93
C GLY A 22 12.99 -7.81 -6.08
N LYS A 23 13.32 -7.38 -7.28
CA LYS A 23 13.66 -5.97 -7.53
C LYS A 23 12.42 -5.07 -7.46
N ILE A 24 12.44 -4.12 -6.54
CA ILE A 24 11.44 -3.06 -6.40
C ILE A 24 12.06 -1.76 -6.92
N SER A 25 11.36 -1.07 -7.82
CA SER A 25 11.76 0.23 -8.36
C SER A 25 10.83 1.32 -7.84
N VAL A 26 11.41 2.41 -7.37
CA VAL A 26 10.69 3.66 -7.07
C VAL A 26 10.77 4.53 -8.31
N VAL A 27 9.63 4.78 -8.92
CA VAL A 27 9.55 5.53 -10.17
C VAL A 27 8.74 6.81 -9.97
N LYS A 28 9.22 7.90 -10.55
CA LYS A 28 8.49 9.17 -10.63
C LYS A 28 8.07 9.42 -12.06
N SER A 29 6.79 9.65 -12.27
CA SER A 29 6.17 9.97 -13.56
C SER A 29 5.52 11.35 -13.53
N LEU A 30 5.56 12.07 -14.65
CA LEU A 30 4.87 13.36 -14.79
C LEU A 30 3.35 13.22 -14.67
N GLY A 31 2.76 12.12 -15.17
CA GLY A 31 1.31 11.90 -15.15
C GLY A 31 0.78 11.24 -13.89
N TYR A 32 1.55 10.34 -13.28
CA TYR A 32 1.09 9.47 -12.17
C TYR A 32 1.77 9.74 -10.84
N GLY A 33 2.70 10.71 -10.77
CA GLY A 33 3.47 10.98 -9.56
C GLY A 33 4.47 9.88 -9.25
N THR A 34 4.76 9.70 -7.95
CA THR A 34 5.68 8.66 -7.48
C THR A 34 4.93 7.36 -7.19
N TYR A 35 5.51 6.23 -7.58
CA TYR A 35 4.94 4.90 -7.33
C TYR A 35 6.03 3.83 -7.16
N LEU A 36 5.65 2.73 -6.52
CA LEU A 36 6.46 1.52 -6.35
C LEU A 36 6.06 0.51 -7.40
N GLN A 37 7.05 -0.15 -8.01
CA GLN A 37 6.87 -1.11 -9.08
C GLN A 37 7.72 -2.36 -8.84
N VAL A 38 7.12 -3.54 -9.05
CA VAL A 38 7.80 -4.84 -9.09
C VAL A 38 7.64 -5.40 -10.50
N GLY A 39 8.75 -5.63 -11.19
CA GLY A 39 8.69 -5.94 -12.61
C GLY A 39 7.95 -4.84 -13.39
N ASN A 40 6.84 -5.20 -14.03
CA ASN A 40 5.98 -4.27 -14.79
C ASN A 40 4.69 -3.90 -14.04
N LEU A 41 4.51 -4.37 -12.80
CA LEU A 41 3.29 -4.11 -12.01
C LEU A 41 3.51 -3.02 -10.99
N THR A 42 2.63 -2.00 -11.00
CA THR A 42 2.57 -1.00 -9.96
C THR A 42 1.98 -1.61 -8.69
N GLN A 43 2.73 -1.54 -7.59
CA GLN A 43 2.32 -2.06 -6.28
C GLN A 43 1.67 -0.99 -5.40
N SER A 44 2.11 0.25 -5.50
CA SER A 44 1.57 1.37 -4.72
C SER A 44 1.84 2.70 -5.40
N GLY A 45 0.98 3.68 -5.17
CA GLY A 45 1.02 4.96 -5.88
C GLY A 45 0.44 4.84 -7.29
N GLY A 46 0.74 5.78 -8.17
CA GLY A 46 0.36 5.73 -9.57
C GLY A 46 -1.11 5.35 -9.81
N VAL A 47 -1.33 4.40 -10.72
CA VAL A 47 -2.69 3.91 -11.06
C VAL A 47 -3.38 3.22 -9.90
N VAL A 48 -2.64 2.51 -9.02
CA VAL A 48 -3.18 1.79 -7.86
C VAL A 48 -3.84 2.76 -6.90
N PHE A 49 -3.28 3.95 -6.72
CA PHE A 49 -3.89 5.00 -5.91
C PHE A 49 -5.29 5.39 -6.43
N GLY A 50 -5.45 5.50 -7.76
CA GLY A 50 -6.75 5.79 -8.39
C GLY A 50 -7.77 4.67 -8.19
N ILE A 51 -7.35 3.41 -8.30
CA ILE A 51 -8.20 2.24 -8.07
C ILE A 51 -8.73 2.25 -6.63
N TRP A 52 -7.86 2.36 -5.64
CA TRP A 52 -8.25 2.40 -4.23
C TRP A 52 -9.13 3.62 -3.92
N LYS A 53 -8.81 4.79 -4.46
CA LYS A 53 -9.64 6.00 -4.29
C LYS A 53 -11.07 5.78 -4.76
N ASN A 54 -11.25 5.21 -5.95
CA ASN A 54 -12.57 4.95 -6.50
C ASN A 54 -13.33 3.89 -5.70
N THR A 55 -12.65 2.81 -5.32
CA THR A 55 -13.24 1.70 -4.56
C THR A 55 -13.69 2.16 -3.17
N LEU A 56 -12.79 2.78 -2.38
CA LEU A 56 -13.11 3.22 -1.02
C LEU A 56 -14.11 4.37 -0.99
N SER A 57 -14.12 5.24 -2.01
CA SER A 57 -15.17 6.28 -2.13
C SER A 57 -16.56 5.69 -2.33
N LYS A 58 -16.68 4.57 -3.05
CA LYS A 58 -17.96 3.83 -3.16
C LYS A 58 -18.33 3.15 -1.84
N ILE A 59 -17.35 2.53 -1.17
CA ILE A 59 -17.58 1.88 0.14
C ILE A 59 -18.05 2.91 1.18
N LYS A 60 -17.53 4.14 1.16
CA LYS A 60 -17.93 5.21 2.07
C LYS A 60 -19.44 5.53 2.01
N THR A 61 -20.10 5.28 0.90
CA THR A 61 -21.56 5.48 0.80
C THR A 61 -22.36 4.46 1.61
N HIS A 62 -21.73 3.34 2.02
CA HIS A 62 -22.35 2.24 2.77
C HIS A 62 -21.83 2.14 4.20
N ILE A 63 -20.56 2.50 4.43
CA ILE A 63 -19.92 2.50 5.76
C ILE A 63 -19.54 3.94 6.09
N ASN A 64 -20.27 4.56 7.02
CA ASN A 64 -20.09 5.98 7.29
C ASN A 64 -18.81 6.26 8.10
N GLU A 65 -18.63 5.61 9.25
CA GLU A 65 -17.52 5.87 10.17
C GLU A 65 -16.98 4.57 10.79
N PRO A 66 -16.19 3.77 10.04
CA PRO A 66 -15.53 2.61 10.61
C PRO A 66 -14.54 3.06 11.68
N GLN A 67 -14.59 2.43 12.85
CA GLN A 67 -13.67 2.72 13.95
C GLN A 67 -12.32 2.03 13.71
N ASN A 68 -12.35 0.77 13.28
CA ASN A 68 -11.17 -0.06 13.08
C ASN A 68 -11.13 -0.55 11.62
N ILE A 69 -10.05 -0.22 10.94
CA ILE A 69 -9.79 -0.61 9.54
C ILE A 69 -8.57 -1.53 9.51
N LEU A 70 -8.71 -2.69 8.89
CA LEU A 70 -7.61 -3.62 8.62
C LEU A 70 -7.29 -3.63 7.13
N ILE A 71 -6.00 -3.49 6.80
CA ILE A 71 -5.47 -3.57 5.44
C ILE A 71 -4.51 -4.74 5.38
N LEU A 72 -4.90 -5.81 4.69
CA LEU A 72 -4.05 -6.96 4.38
C LEU A 72 -3.44 -6.77 2.99
N GLY A 73 -2.13 -6.61 2.93
CA GLY A 73 -1.40 -6.13 1.76
C GLY A 73 -1.30 -4.60 1.78
N LEU A 74 -0.52 -4.07 2.74
CA LEU A 74 -0.33 -2.61 2.91
C LEU A 74 0.44 -1.99 1.74
N GLY A 75 1.43 -2.72 1.22
CA GLY A 75 2.34 -2.23 0.20
C GLY A 75 3.01 -0.91 0.60
N GLY A 76 3.08 0.03 -0.31
CA GLY A 76 3.56 1.39 -0.03
C GLY A 76 2.49 2.33 0.54
N GLY A 77 1.31 1.83 0.94
CA GLY A 77 0.32 2.58 1.71
C GLY A 77 -0.76 3.31 0.91
N SER A 78 -0.99 2.99 -0.36
CA SER A 78 -2.04 3.67 -1.17
C SER A 78 -3.43 3.57 -0.54
N CYS A 79 -3.82 2.35 -0.12
CA CYS A 79 -5.10 2.11 0.55
C CYS A 79 -5.18 2.86 1.89
N ALA A 80 -4.13 2.80 2.70
CA ALA A 80 -4.06 3.47 4.00
C ALA A 80 -4.21 4.98 3.88
N LYS A 81 -3.50 5.61 2.94
CA LYS A 81 -3.56 7.05 2.67
C LYS A 81 -4.97 7.52 2.29
N ILE A 82 -5.68 6.73 1.49
CA ILE A 82 -7.05 7.03 1.09
C ILE A 82 -8.00 6.80 2.26
N SER A 83 -7.84 5.69 2.99
CA SER A 83 -8.63 5.39 4.19
C SER A 83 -8.54 6.53 5.21
N ARG A 84 -7.33 7.05 5.48
CA ARG A 84 -7.11 8.17 6.38
C ARG A 84 -7.83 9.45 5.92
N LYS A 85 -7.86 9.72 4.61
CA LYS A 85 -8.58 10.87 4.04
C LYS A 85 -10.08 10.74 4.17
N LEU A 86 -10.62 9.54 3.97
CA LEU A 86 -12.06 9.28 4.01
C LEU A 86 -12.59 9.16 5.44
N TRP A 87 -11.78 8.61 6.34
CA TRP A 87 -12.10 8.32 7.74
C TRP A 87 -10.96 8.77 8.65
N PRO A 88 -10.89 10.08 8.95
CA PRO A 88 -9.74 10.67 9.66
C PRO A 88 -9.54 10.15 11.09
N TYR A 89 -10.59 9.65 11.72
CA TYR A 89 -10.57 9.21 13.12
C TYR A 89 -10.45 7.70 13.30
N SER A 90 -10.47 6.92 12.22
CA SER A 90 -10.32 5.47 12.30
C SER A 90 -8.93 5.04 12.78
N ILE A 91 -8.86 3.97 13.53
CA ILE A 91 -7.62 3.24 13.79
C ILE A 91 -7.35 2.37 12.55
N ILE A 92 -6.20 2.55 11.92
CA ILE A 92 -5.83 1.82 10.72
C ILE A 92 -4.67 0.91 11.04
N THR A 93 -4.86 -0.40 10.91
CA THR A 93 -3.80 -1.41 10.99
C THR A 93 -3.49 -1.90 9.59
N GLY A 94 -2.25 -1.77 9.16
CA GLY A 94 -1.76 -2.22 7.86
C GLY A 94 -0.75 -3.36 8.02
N VAL A 95 -1.04 -4.48 7.39
CA VAL A 95 -0.21 -5.68 7.42
C VAL A 95 0.45 -5.89 6.07
N ASP A 96 1.73 -6.09 6.04
CA ASP A 96 2.46 -6.49 4.85
C ASP A 96 3.57 -7.46 5.20
N PHE A 97 3.84 -8.35 4.29
CA PHE A 97 4.85 -9.38 4.44
C PHE A 97 6.25 -8.86 4.04
N ASP A 98 6.30 -7.90 3.11
CA ASP A 98 7.54 -7.35 2.60
C ASP A 98 7.93 -6.03 3.28
N LYS A 99 8.84 -6.15 4.24
CA LYS A 99 9.40 -5.00 4.96
C LYS A 99 9.98 -3.94 4.01
N MET A 100 10.63 -4.37 2.91
CA MET A 100 11.27 -3.45 1.97
C MET A 100 10.25 -2.56 1.26
N ILE A 101 9.11 -3.11 0.82
CA ILE A 101 8.07 -2.32 0.16
C ILE A 101 7.44 -1.31 1.11
N VAL A 102 7.29 -1.67 2.39
CA VAL A 102 6.81 -0.77 3.44
C VAL A 102 7.80 0.37 3.69
N GLU A 103 9.09 0.07 3.82
CA GLU A 103 10.15 1.08 4.02
C GLU A 103 10.20 2.08 2.87
N LEU A 104 10.08 1.60 1.63
CA LEU A 104 10.02 2.48 0.45
C LEU A 104 8.73 3.32 0.44
N GLY A 105 7.61 2.76 0.91
CA GLY A 105 6.36 3.49 1.10
C GLY A 105 6.47 4.63 2.11
N VAL A 106 7.14 4.38 3.23
CA VAL A 106 7.45 5.42 4.25
C VAL A 106 8.34 6.51 3.66
N LYS A 107 9.37 6.13 2.92
CA LYS A 107 10.36 7.05 2.36
C LYS A 107 9.83 7.91 1.21
N TYR A 108 8.99 7.35 0.34
CA TYR A 108 8.63 7.98 -0.94
C TYR A 108 7.14 8.29 -1.13
N LEU A 109 6.24 7.63 -0.39
CA LEU A 109 4.79 7.75 -0.55
C LEU A 109 4.08 8.33 0.67
N ASP A 110 4.83 8.87 1.63
CA ASP A 110 4.31 9.50 2.86
C ASP A 110 3.58 8.55 3.82
N LEU A 111 3.74 7.22 3.69
CA LEU A 111 3.06 6.25 4.54
C LEU A 111 3.27 6.52 6.04
N GLY A 112 4.45 6.97 6.46
CA GLY A 112 4.73 7.33 7.85
C GLY A 112 3.93 8.52 8.39
N LYS A 113 3.29 9.32 7.52
CA LYS A 113 2.48 10.49 7.92
C LYS A 113 1.00 10.14 8.12
N ASP A 114 0.57 8.97 7.69
CA ASP A 114 -0.84 8.58 7.70
C ASP A 114 -1.30 7.96 9.03
N SER A 115 -0.44 7.94 10.06
CA SER A 115 -0.75 7.38 11.40
C SER A 115 -1.30 5.96 11.34
N VAL A 116 -0.64 5.09 10.56
CA VAL A 116 -0.98 3.68 10.39
C VAL A 116 -0.18 2.83 11.36
N GLU A 117 -0.84 1.92 12.06
CA GLU A 117 -0.17 0.83 12.78
C GLU A 117 0.35 -0.18 11.77
N ILE A 118 1.66 -0.19 11.53
CA ILE A 118 2.29 -1.04 10.54
C ILE A 118 2.76 -2.33 11.19
N VAL A 119 2.31 -3.46 10.67
CA VAL A 119 2.70 -4.80 11.12
C VAL A 119 3.37 -5.55 9.97
N VAL A 120 4.65 -5.86 10.10
CA VAL A 120 5.36 -6.71 9.14
C VAL A 120 5.15 -8.17 9.54
N SER A 121 4.26 -8.84 8.83
CA SER A 121 3.85 -10.23 9.11
C SER A 121 3.18 -10.83 7.89
N ASP A 122 3.16 -12.16 7.82
CA ASP A 122 2.25 -12.89 6.94
C ASP A 122 0.80 -12.57 7.32
N ALA A 123 -0.06 -12.34 6.30
CA ALA A 123 -1.45 -11.93 6.51
C ALA A 123 -2.29 -13.04 7.17
N PHE A 124 -2.04 -14.30 6.84
CA PHE A 124 -2.77 -15.44 7.43
C PHE A 124 -2.39 -15.60 8.90
N GLU A 125 -1.09 -15.54 9.23
CA GLU A 125 -0.63 -15.58 10.63
C GLU A 125 -1.19 -14.42 11.44
N PHE A 126 -1.24 -13.23 10.86
CA PHE A 126 -1.84 -12.07 11.51
C PHE A 126 -3.32 -12.29 11.80
N VAL A 127 -4.10 -12.76 10.81
CA VAL A 127 -5.54 -13.01 10.96
C VAL A 127 -5.81 -14.07 12.02
N GLU A 128 -5.07 -15.19 12.03
CA GLU A 128 -5.20 -16.21 13.08
C GLU A 128 -4.97 -15.64 14.48
N LYS A 129 -3.96 -14.78 14.64
CA LYS A 129 -3.68 -14.10 15.91
C LYS A 129 -4.79 -13.12 16.27
N ALA A 130 -5.29 -12.34 15.30
CA ALA A 130 -6.38 -11.39 15.51
C ALA A 130 -7.67 -12.10 15.97
N VAL A 131 -8.00 -13.26 15.37
CA VAL A 131 -9.15 -14.09 15.77
C VAL A 131 -8.98 -14.61 17.19
N ARG A 132 -7.80 -15.15 17.54
CA ARG A 132 -7.52 -15.62 18.92
C ARG A 132 -7.65 -14.50 19.94
N ASN A 133 -7.23 -13.29 19.59
CA ASN A 133 -7.32 -12.10 20.45
C ASN A 133 -8.71 -11.44 20.44
N LYS A 134 -9.66 -11.97 19.65
CA LYS A 134 -11.01 -11.40 19.45
C LYS A 134 -11.00 -9.94 18.96
N ASN A 135 -10.00 -9.60 18.13
CA ASN A 135 -9.96 -8.29 17.49
C ASN A 135 -11.12 -8.15 16.51
N VAL A 136 -11.73 -6.99 16.45
CA VAL A 136 -12.86 -6.68 15.58
C VAL A 136 -12.52 -5.51 14.67
N TYR A 137 -12.84 -5.65 13.39
CA TYR A 137 -12.63 -4.63 12.37
C TYR A 137 -13.95 -4.34 11.66
N ASP A 138 -14.24 -3.06 11.42
CA ASP A 138 -15.45 -2.60 10.75
C ASP A 138 -15.29 -2.62 9.22
N LEU A 139 -14.03 -2.50 8.76
CA LEU A 139 -13.65 -2.57 7.35
C LEU A 139 -12.36 -3.38 7.21
N ILE A 140 -12.39 -4.38 6.36
CA ILE A 140 -11.21 -5.17 5.99
C ILE A 140 -11.00 -5.04 4.49
N THR A 141 -9.78 -4.67 4.07
CA THR A 141 -9.36 -4.70 2.67
C THR A 141 -8.30 -5.78 2.49
N VAL A 142 -8.37 -6.50 1.37
CA VAL A 142 -7.44 -7.59 1.04
C VAL A 142 -6.88 -7.35 -0.33
N ASP A 143 -5.56 -7.18 -0.42
CA ASP A 143 -4.80 -6.93 -1.66
C ASP A 143 -3.44 -7.64 -1.55
N LEU A 144 -3.48 -8.97 -1.53
CA LEU A 144 -2.31 -9.82 -1.31
C LEU A 144 -1.69 -10.24 -2.63
N PHE A 145 -0.43 -9.86 -2.84
CA PHE A 145 0.37 -10.26 -3.99
C PHE A 145 1.78 -10.65 -3.54
N VAL A 146 2.39 -11.61 -4.23
CA VAL A 146 3.81 -11.94 -4.11
C VAL A 146 4.42 -11.83 -5.51
N GLY A 147 5.32 -10.87 -5.71
CA GLY A 147 5.87 -10.59 -7.04
C GLY A 147 4.78 -10.18 -8.03
N GLN A 148 4.44 -11.08 -8.94
CA GLN A 148 3.40 -10.90 -9.97
C GLN A 148 2.27 -11.93 -9.82
N GLU A 149 2.29 -12.74 -8.77
CA GLU A 149 1.34 -13.84 -8.54
C GLU A 149 0.40 -13.52 -7.39
N PHE A 150 -0.82 -14.05 -7.51
CA PHE A 150 -1.81 -14.09 -6.45
C PHE A 150 -1.50 -15.31 -5.56
N PRO A 151 -1.50 -15.20 -4.23
CA PRO A 151 -1.29 -16.35 -3.34
C PRO A 151 -2.45 -17.35 -3.42
#